data_c797ba7b5c73f904ec8b8b8bc04d31ab
#
_entry.id   c797ba7b5c73f904ec8b8b8bc04d31ab
#
_cell.length_a   1.000
_cell.length_b   1.000
_cell.length_c   1.000
_cell.angle_alpha   90.00
_cell.angle_beta   90.00
_cell.angle_gamma   90.00
#
_symmetry.space_group_name_H-M   'P 1'
#
loop_
_entity.id
_entity.type
_entity.pdbx_description
1 polymer ?
#
loop_
_entity_poly.entity_id
_entity_poly.type
_entity_poly.pdbx_seq_one_letter_code
_entity_poly.pdbx_strand_id
1 'polypeptide(L)'
;NRKNEILDELNNIGLNSQLHTSRKKLSKDTDIYIVDTYGDTKNFYSLSKLTFLGGSLIPHGGQNPLESAREGNYILYGPHIDNFKEVYKMLEKFKITTKINSIKNMKSVVRQKINFLQRNTVNKKLKYLGDKILNKNLYEIKKFI
;
A
#
# COMPACT_ATOMS: atom_id res chain seq x y z
N ASN A 1 21.41 -11.27 -5.67
CA ASN A 1 20.32 -11.13 -4.69
C ASN A 1 19.59 -9.82 -4.96
N ARG A 2 18.29 -9.88 -5.23
CA ARG A 2 17.46 -8.73 -5.65
C ARG A 2 17.65 -7.47 -4.78
N LYS A 3 17.89 -7.66 -3.48
CA LYS A 3 18.17 -6.55 -2.55
C LYS A 3 19.42 -5.75 -2.94
N ASN A 4 20.50 -6.42 -3.26
CA ASN A 4 21.75 -5.76 -3.63
C ASN A 4 21.63 -5.06 -4.99
N GLU A 5 20.94 -5.66 -5.94
CA GLU A 5 20.63 -5.03 -7.23
C GLU A 5 19.90 -3.70 -7.05
N ILE A 6 18.87 -3.67 -6.16
CA ILE A 6 18.12 -2.44 -5.88
C ILE A 6 19.02 -1.38 -5.22
N LEU A 7 19.88 -1.77 -4.28
CA LEU A 7 20.82 -0.83 -3.66
C LEU A 7 21.77 -0.23 -4.69
N ASP A 8 22.32 -1.05 -5.58
CA ASP A 8 23.22 -0.60 -6.62
C ASP A 8 22.52 0.33 -7.63
N GLU A 9 21.30 -0.02 -8.04
CA GLU A 9 20.47 0.85 -8.89
C GLU A 9 20.23 2.22 -8.25
N LEU A 10 19.89 2.27 -6.95
CA LEU A 10 19.63 3.53 -6.23
C LEU A 10 20.91 4.37 -6.10
N ASN A 11 22.02 3.74 -5.75
CA ASN A 11 23.31 4.42 -5.63
C ASN A 11 23.75 5.02 -6.98
N ASN A 12 23.55 4.29 -8.08
CA ASN A 12 23.93 4.75 -9.43
C ASN A 12 23.16 5.99 -9.88
N ILE A 13 21.95 6.21 -9.34
CA ILE A 13 21.16 7.42 -9.62
C ILE A 13 21.30 8.49 -8.53
N GLY A 14 22.23 8.32 -7.59
CA GLY A 14 22.55 9.30 -6.56
C GLY A 14 21.54 9.39 -5.42
N LEU A 15 20.75 8.34 -5.16
CA LEU A 15 19.82 8.29 -4.03
C LEU A 15 20.44 7.55 -2.84
N ASN A 16 20.38 8.18 -1.67
CA ASN A 16 20.83 7.60 -0.42
C ASN A 16 19.79 6.60 0.10
N SER A 17 20.17 5.34 0.19
CA SER A 17 19.29 4.27 0.65
C SER A 17 19.75 3.64 1.95
N GLN A 18 18.79 3.20 2.78
CA GLN A 18 19.06 2.50 4.02
C GLN A 18 18.18 1.25 4.14
N LEU A 19 18.80 0.14 4.54
CA LEU A 19 18.09 -1.11 4.83
C LEU A 19 17.52 -1.10 6.23
N HIS A 20 16.32 -1.65 6.40
CA HIS A 20 15.70 -1.88 7.70
C HIS A 20 16.56 -2.81 8.57
N THR A 21 17.09 -3.89 8.00
CA THR A 21 17.96 -4.84 8.72
C THR A 21 19.30 -4.26 9.15
N SER A 22 19.70 -3.09 8.66
CA SER A 22 20.94 -2.43 9.12
C SER A 22 20.89 -2.01 10.58
N ARG A 23 19.67 -1.90 11.16
CA ARG A 23 19.40 -1.42 12.53
C ARG A 23 20.06 -0.10 12.91
N LYS A 24 20.59 0.63 11.93
CA LYS A 24 21.13 1.97 12.14
C LYS A 24 19.99 2.97 12.33
N LYS A 25 20.25 4.00 13.15
CA LYS A 25 19.31 5.13 13.25
C LYS A 25 19.08 5.72 11.86
N LEU A 26 17.83 6.01 11.54
CA LEU A 26 17.46 6.61 10.25
C LEU A 26 18.14 7.98 10.12
N SER A 27 18.95 8.14 9.06
CA SER A 27 19.59 9.42 8.74
C SER A 27 18.57 10.38 8.12
N LYS A 28 18.77 11.67 8.35
CA LYS A 28 17.98 12.73 7.69
C LYS A 28 18.23 12.79 6.19
N ASP A 29 19.36 12.30 5.74
CA ASP A 29 19.77 12.28 4.33
C ASP A 29 19.33 11.00 3.61
N THR A 30 18.54 10.15 4.26
CA THR A 30 17.99 8.93 3.64
C THR A 30 16.82 9.27 2.74
N ASP A 31 16.98 9.07 1.43
CA ASP A 31 15.93 9.25 0.44
C ASP A 31 15.00 8.04 0.37
N ILE A 32 15.56 6.85 0.44
CA ILE A 32 14.86 5.57 0.29
C ILE A 32 15.15 4.66 1.49
N TYR A 33 14.08 4.24 2.17
CA TYR A 33 14.18 3.23 3.22
C TYR A 33 13.64 1.89 2.72
N ILE A 34 14.50 0.89 2.65
CA ILE A 34 14.17 -0.43 2.11
C ILE A 34 13.84 -1.36 3.27
N VAL A 35 12.59 -1.82 3.31
CA VAL A 35 12.13 -2.82 4.28
C VAL A 35 12.39 -4.20 3.69
N ASP A 36 13.45 -4.84 4.15
CA ASP A 36 13.95 -6.13 3.69
C ASP A 36 13.62 -7.28 4.66
N THR A 37 12.54 -7.11 5.44
CA THR A 37 12.00 -8.08 6.39
C THR A 37 10.56 -8.45 6.05
N TYR A 38 10.11 -9.61 6.52
CA TYR A 38 8.72 -10.04 6.46
C TYR A 38 7.98 -9.67 7.76
N GLY A 39 6.67 -9.37 7.64
CA GLY A 39 5.80 -9.11 8.80
C GLY A 39 5.69 -7.65 9.23
N ASP A 40 6.61 -6.79 8.81
CA ASP A 40 6.65 -5.38 9.23
C ASP A 40 5.77 -4.44 8.41
N THR A 41 5.15 -4.92 7.34
CA THR A 41 4.39 -4.12 6.36
C THR A 41 3.31 -3.26 7.02
N LYS A 42 2.61 -3.81 8.01
CA LYS A 42 1.57 -3.08 8.76
C LYS A 42 2.13 -1.84 9.46
N ASN A 43 3.31 -1.95 10.08
CA ASN A 43 3.96 -0.83 10.76
C ASN A 43 4.28 0.30 9.78
N PHE A 44 4.77 -0.04 8.59
CA PHE A 44 5.07 0.96 7.55
C PHE A 44 3.81 1.56 6.94
N TYR A 45 2.74 0.79 6.77
CA TYR A 45 1.45 1.35 6.37
C TYR A 45 0.92 2.36 7.39
N SER A 46 1.07 2.12 8.69
CA SER A 46 0.62 3.05 9.72
C SER A 46 1.36 4.39 9.69
N LEU A 47 2.61 4.40 9.23
CA LEU A 47 3.44 5.61 9.06
C LEU A 47 3.18 6.32 7.73
N SER A 48 2.62 5.62 6.76
CA SER A 48 2.41 6.13 5.40
C SER A 48 1.09 6.90 5.29
N LYS A 49 1.03 7.86 4.36
CA LYS A 49 -0.20 8.54 3.95
C LYS A 49 -0.70 8.01 2.61
N LEU A 50 0.21 7.59 1.77
CA LEU A 50 -0.03 7.16 0.41
C LEU A 50 0.80 5.91 0.13
N THR A 51 0.18 4.92 -0.49
CA THR A 51 0.81 3.66 -0.84
C THR A 51 0.62 3.37 -2.33
N PHE A 52 1.69 3.03 -3.02
CA PHE A 52 1.59 2.39 -4.33
C PHE A 52 1.75 0.88 -4.17
N LEU A 53 0.75 0.12 -4.61
CA LEU A 53 0.79 -1.35 -4.55
C LEU A 53 1.41 -1.93 -5.82
N GLY A 54 2.59 -2.51 -5.66
CA GLY A 54 3.36 -3.13 -6.73
C GLY A 54 2.69 -4.35 -7.36
N GLY A 55 3.32 -4.90 -8.42
CA GLY A 55 2.75 -6.03 -9.16
C GLY A 55 1.47 -5.70 -9.94
N SER A 56 1.09 -4.44 -10.00
CA SER A 56 -0.13 -3.97 -10.65
C SER A 56 0.12 -3.19 -11.95
N LEU A 57 1.35 -2.76 -12.22
CA LEU A 57 1.74 -2.14 -13.50
C LEU A 57 2.11 -3.15 -14.58
N ILE A 58 2.42 -4.37 -14.18
CA ILE A 58 2.72 -5.52 -15.04
C ILE A 58 1.66 -6.60 -14.82
N PRO A 59 1.46 -7.56 -15.76
CA PRO A 59 0.46 -8.61 -15.63
C PRO A 59 0.84 -9.66 -14.56
N HIS A 60 0.82 -9.23 -13.30
CA HIS A 60 1.12 -10.06 -12.12
C HIS A 60 -0.08 -10.21 -11.18
N GLY A 61 -1.22 -9.57 -11.50
CA GLY A 61 -2.47 -9.71 -10.76
C GLY A 61 -2.64 -8.76 -9.56
N GLY A 62 -1.64 -7.94 -9.26
CA GLY A 62 -1.67 -6.94 -8.17
C GLY A 62 -1.46 -7.53 -6.79
N GLN A 63 -1.56 -6.67 -5.77
CA GLN A 63 -1.43 -7.01 -4.34
C GLN A 63 -2.72 -6.66 -3.59
N ASN A 64 -2.93 -7.31 -2.43
CA ASN A 64 -4.10 -7.07 -1.59
C ASN A 64 -4.08 -5.65 -1.01
N PRO A 65 -5.08 -4.79 -1.31
CA PRO A 65 -5.10 -3.42 -0.82
C PRO A 65 -5.64 -3.25 0.60
N LEU A 66 -6.22 -4.30 1.20
CA LEU A 66 -6.97 -4.17 2.46
C LEU A 66 -6.11 -3.75 3.65
N GLU A 67 -4.89 -4.24 3.77
CA GLU A 67 -4.02 -3.85 4.87
C GLU A 67 -3.68 -2.36 4.82
N SER A 68 -3.25 -1.89 3.65
CA SER A 68 -2.96 -0.47 3.43
C SER A 68 -4.20 0.41 3.65
N ALA A 69 -5.37 -0.04 3.18
CA ALA A 69 -6.63 0.67 3.37
C ALA A 69 -7.05 0.76 4.85
N ARG A 70 -6.85 -0.30 5.63
CA ARG A 70 -7.14 -0.33 7.08
C ARG A 70 -6.31 0.69 7.87
N GLU A 71 -5.07 0.90 7.46
CA GLU A 71 -4.20 1.92 8.06
C GLU A 71 -4.50 3.35 7.55
N GLY A 72 -5.51 3.51 6.68
CA GLY A 72 -6.01 4.81 6.21
C GLY A 72 -5.19 5.43 5.09
N ASN A 73 -4.42 4.64 4.37
CA ASN A 73 -3.63 5.12 3.27
C ASN A 73 -4.48 5.40 2.02
N TYR A 74 -4.09 6.39 1.26
CA TYR A 74 -4.55 6.55 -0.10
C TYR A 74 -3.76 5.59 -1.00
N ILE A 75 -4.47 4.80 -1.82
CA ILE A 75 -3.86 3.70 -2.56
C ILE A 75 -3.76 4.01 -4.04
N LEU A 76 -2.56 3.91 -4.58
CA LEU A 76 -2.30 3.92 -6.01
C LEU A 76 -2.07 2.50 -6.50
N TYR A 77 -2.62 2.17 -7.66
CA TYR A 77 -2.51 0.84 -8.25
C TYR A 77 -2.49 0.92 -9.79
N GLY A 78 -1.87 -0.05 -10.44
CA GLY A 78 -1.81 -0.18 -11.89
C GLY A 78 -3.04 -0.92 -12.48
N PRO A 79 -3.07 -1.14 -13.82
CA PRO A 79 -4.20 -1.77 -14.50
C PRO A 79 -4.41 -3.25 -14.17
N HIS A 80 -3.37 -3.96 -13.74
CA HIS A 80 -3.38 -5.42 -13.53
C HIS A 80 -3.68 -5.73 -12.05
N ILE A 81 -4.96 -5.89 -11.73
CA ILE A 81 -5.47 -6.17 -10.38
C ILE A 81 -6.39 -7.39 -10.35
N ASP A 82 -6.15 -8.33 -11.25
CA ASP A 82 -7.08 -9.44 -11.54
C ASP A 82 -7.45 -10.26 -10.30
N ASN A 83 -6.49 -10.45 -9.39
CA ASN A 83 -6.71 -11.18 -8.14
C ASN A 83 -7.57 -10.43 -7.12
N PHE A 84 -7.75 -9.10 -7.27
CA PHE A 84 -8.37 -8.24 -6.26
C PHE A 84 -9.40 -7.26 -6.82
N LYS A 85 -9.91 -7.49 -8.03
CA LYS A 85 -10.85 -6.58 -8.73
C LYS A 85 -12.02 -6.13 -7.86
N GLU A 86 -12.67 -7.06 -7.17
CA GLU A 86 -13.83 -6.74 -6.35
C GLU A 86 -13.47 -5.90 -5.12
N VAL A 87 -12.28 -6.15 -4.55
CA VAL A 87 -11.78 -5.35 -3.42
C VAL A 87 -11.51 -3.91 -3.87
N TYR A 88 -10.84 -3.72 -5.00
CA TYR A 88 -10.60 -2.39 -5.55
C TYR A 88 -11.89 -1.66 -5.89
N LYS A 89 -12.87 -2.29 -6.53
CA LYS A 89 -14.20 -1.71 -6.79
C LYS A 89 -14.89 -1.23 -5.50
N MET A 90 -14.75 -2.00 -4.42
CA MET A 90 -15.27 -1.61 -3.11
C MET A 90 -14.54 -0.37 -2.58
N LEU A 91 -13.21 -0.34 -2.63
CA LEU A 91 -12.40 0.77 -2.12
C LEU A 91 -12.58 2.06 -2.95
N GLU A 92 -12.85 1.97 -4.25
CA GLU A 92 -13.17 3.09 -5.11
C GLU A 92 -14.42 3.86 -4.63
N LYS A 93 -15.43 3.17 -4.12
CA LYS A 93 -16.63 3.79 -3.53
C LYS A 93 -16.30 4.70 -2.34
N PHE A 94 -15.19 4.43 -1.65
CA PHE A 94 -14.69 5.27 -0.57
C PHE A 94 -13.79 6.42 -1.04
N LYS A 95 -13.49 6.49 -2.35
CA LYS A 95 -12.62 7.51 -2.97
C LYS A 95 -11.20 7.56 -2.37
N ILE A 96 -10.67 6.40 -1.98
CA ILE A 96 -9.34 6.25 -1.38
C ILE A 96 -8.34 5.57 -2.30
N THR A 97 -8.71 5.34 -3.54
CA THR A 97 -7.87 4.69 -4.54
C THR A 97 -7.81 5.50 -5.83
N THR A 98 -6.70 5.35 -6.56
CA THR A 98 -6.57 5.88 -7.93
C THR A 98 -5.78 4.90 -8.79
N LYS A 99 -6.33 4.59 -9.96
CA LYS A 99 -5.65 3.79 -10.98
C LYS A 99 -4.58 4.62 -11.68
N ILE A 100 -3.39 4.06 -11.80
CA ILE A 100 -2.22 4.68 -12.43
C ILE A 100 -1.89 3.91 -13.71
N ASN A 101 -1.82 4.63 -14.82
CA ASN A 101 -1.53 4.04 -16.13
C ASN A 101 -0.11 4.35 -16.64
N SER A 102 0.62 5.26 -15.98
CA SER A 102 1.98 5.64 -16.33
C SER A 102 2.72 6.30 -15.17
N ILE A 103 4.04 6.33 -15.23
CA ILE A 103 4.89 7.06 -14.25
C ILE A 103 4.54 8.55 -14.22
N LYS A 104 4.29 9.17 -15.38
CA LYS A 104 3.89 10.58 -15.46
C LYS A 104 2.56 10.83 -14.72
N ASN A 105 1.59 9.96 -14.91
CA ASN A 105 0.31 10.00 -14.21
C ASN A 105 0.51 9.81 -12.70
N MET A 106 1.32 8.84 -12.28
CA MET A 106 1.66 8.61 -10.88
C MET A 106 2.24 9.86 -10.21
N LYS A 107 3.24 10.52 -10.84
CA LYS A 107 3.87 11.74 -10.31
C LYS A 107 2.86 12.85 -10.09
N SER A 108 1.93 13.06 -11.02
CA SER A 108 0.85 14.05 -10.90
C SER A 108 -0.07 13.74 -9.73
N VAL A 109 -0.54 12.49 -9.62
CA VAL A 109 -1.46 12.06 -8.55
C VAL A 109 -0.79 12.13 -7.18
N VAL A 110 0.48 11.71 -7.05
CA VAL A 110 1.24 11.81 -5.80
C VAL A 110 1.30 13.26 -5.32
N ARG A 111 1.68 14.20 -6.18
CA ARG A 111 1.74 15.64 -5.83
C ARG A 111 0.39 16.19 -5.38
N GLN A 112 -0.69 15.78 -6.03
CA GLN A 112 -2.05 16.22 -5.69
C GLN A 112 -2.53 15.63 -4.36
N LYS A 113 -2.24 14.35 -4.09
CA LYS A 113 -2.82 13.61 -2.97
C LYS A 113 -2.01 13.69 -1.68
N ILE A 114 -0.69 13.82 -1.75
CA ILE A 114 0.17 13.77 -0.55
C ILE A 114 -0.18 14.85 0.49
N ASN A 115 -0.69 15.98 0.06
CA ASN A 115 -1.09 17.10 0.93
C ASN A 115 -2.56 17.03 1.37
N PHE A 116 -3.37 16.13 0.81
CA PHE A 116 -4.84 16.14 0.97
C PHE A 116 -5.35 15.09 1.96
N LEU A 117 -4.50 14.28 2.58
CA LEU A 117 -4.90 13.06 3.29
C LEU A 117 -5.29 13.31 4.75
N GLN A 118 -6.59 13.36 5.00
CA GLN A 118 -7.15 13.25 6.35
C GLN A 118 -7.40 11.77 6.70
N ARG A 119 -6.60 11.23 7.62
CA ARG A 119 -6.61 9.81 8.03
C ARG A 119 -7.91 9.35 8.72
N ASN A 120 -8.63 10.24 9.40
CA ASN A 120 -9.58 9.82 10.44
C ASN A 120 -10.95 9.31 9.95
N THR A 121 -11.40 9.67 8.75
CA THR A 121 -12.75 9.29 8.27
C THR A 121 -12.80 7.94 7.57
N VAL A 122 -11.71 7.55 6.95
CA VAL A 122 -11.63 6.31 6.16
C VAL A 122 -11.54 5.09 7.07
N ASN A 123 -10.70 5.15 8.10
CA ASN A 123 -10.48 4.04 9.02
C ASN A 123 -11.75 3.58 9.73
N LYS A 124 -12.62 4.50 10.16
CA LYS A 124 -13.90 4.15 10.80
C LYS A 124 -14.81 3.38 9.86
N LYS A 125 -14.92 3.82 8.59
CA LYS A 125 -15.76 3.17 7.58
C LYS A 125 -15.23 1.80 7.19
N LEU A 126 -13.91 1.66 7.02
CA LEU A 126 -13.26 0.38 6.68
C LEU A 126 -13.33 -0.62 7.83
N LYS A 127 -13.13 -0.17 9.07
CA LYS A 127 -13.30 -1.01 10.26
C LYS A 127 -14.75 -1.52 10.34
N TYR A 128 -15.73 -0.64 10.24
CA TYR A 128 -17.14 -1.02 10.23
C TYR A 128 -17.47 -2.04 9.13
N LEU A 129 -16.93 -1.85 7.93
CA LEU A 129 -17.14 -2.79 6.83
C LEU A 129 -16.46 -4.14 7.09
N GLY A 130 -15.23 -4.11 7.62
CA GLY A 130 -14.49 -5.31 8.03
C GLY A 130 -15.25 -6.11 9.08
N ASP A 131 -15.76 -5.44 10.11
CA ASP A 131 -16.55 -6.06 11.18
C ASP A 131 -17.87 -6.65 10.63
N LYS A 132 -18.52 -5.95 9.71
CA LYS A 132 -19.74 -6.43 9.06
C LYS A 132 -19.50 -7.69 8.23
N ILE A 133 -18.41 -7.73 7.45
CA ILE A 133 -18.03 -8.91 6.64
C ILE A 133 -17.67 -10.07 7.56
N LEU A 134 -16.87 -9.83 8.59
CA LEU A 134 -16.47 -10.84 9.57
C LEU A 134 -17.70 -11.45 10.26
N ASN A 135 -18.60 -10.61 10.77
CA ASN A 135 -19.81 -11.06 11.45
C ASN A 135 -20.73 -11.87 10.53
N LYS A 136 -20.85 -11.47 9.25
CA LYS A 136 -21.60 -12.25 8.26
C LYS A 136 -20.98 -13.63 8.06
N ASN A 137 -19.66 -13.71 7.89
CA ASN A 137 -18.96 -14.97 7.68
C ASN A 137 -19.04 -15.87 8.94
N LEU A 138 -18.87 -15.30 10.13
CA LEU A 138 -19.03 -16.04 11.38
C LEU A 138 -20.46 -16.57 11.57
N TYR A 139 -21.48 -15.81 11.18
CA TYR A 139 -22.87 -16.26 11.21
C TYR A 139 -23.10 -17.44 10.26
N GLU A 140 -22.54 -17.40 9.04
CA GLU A 140 -22.67 -18.53 8.10
C GLU A 140 -21.93 -19.78 8.61
N ILE A 141 -20.72 -19.63 9.17
CA ILE A 141 -19.96 -20.75 9.75
C ILE A 141 -20.72 -21.40 10.91
N LYS A 142 -21.35 -20.61 11.78
CA LYS A 142 -22.13 -21.12 12.93
C LYS A 142 -23.33 -21.97 12.54
N LYS A 143 -23.80 -21.93 11.30
CA LYS A 143 -24.87 -22.79 10.80
C LYS A 143 -24.40 -24.23 10.53
N PHE A 144 -23.10 -24.46 10.47
CA PHE A 144 -22.48 -25.77 10.17
C PHE A 144 -21.83 -26.42 11.40
N ILE A 145 -21.87 -25.75 12.55
CA ILE A 145 -21.44 -26.25 13.86
C ILE A 145 -22.67 -26.46 14.75
#